data_2d683f1de5604c0c09c8941b8d82d037
#
_entry.id   2d683f1de5604c0c09c8941b8d82d037
#
_cell.length_a   1.000
_cell.length_b   1.000
_cell.length_c   1.000
_cell.angle_alpha   90.00
_cell.angle_beta   90.00
_cell.angle_gamma   90.00
#
_symmetry.space_group_name_H-M   'P 1'
#
loop_
_entity.id
_entity.type
_entity.pdbx_description
1 polymer ?
#
loop_
_entity_poly.entity_id
_entity_poly.type
_entity_poly.pdbx_seq_one_letter_code
_entity_poly.pdbx_strand_id
1 'polypeptide(L)'
;MGEENIKENKYELIKFEDGDFSLDVNVSPKEETVWLTLEQLSLLFGRDKSVISRHIKNIFSTCELEEKSCVAFFATVLKKYDPRTGKMRETKTNIKIFNLDVILSVGYKVNSIMGVKFRRWANSILKQFLINGQVINIERCLVHSDNLIQMNNTIKSINTRLENVEMKLDALTSIDYFKDKLFYNGELFEGYSFIKN
;
A
#
# COMPACT_ATOMS: atom_id res chain seq x y z
N MET A 1 16.71 -10.79 28.14
CA MET A 1 15.98 -11.32 27.00
C MET A 1 14.98 -10.26 26.58
N GLY A 2 15.37 -9.39 25.67
CA GLY A 2 14.55 -8.36 25.09
C GLY A 2 14.44 -8.66 23.60
N GLU A 3 13.27 -9.11 23.15
CA GLU A 3 12.95 -9.29 21.75
C GLU A 3 12.87 -7.88 21.13
N GLU A 4 13.87 -7.51 20.38
CA GLU A 4 13.80 -6.36 19.48
C GLU A 4 12.77 -6.66 18.40
N ASN A 5 11.58 -6.06 18.55
CA ASN A 5 10.57 -5.94 17.52
C ASN A 5 11.19 -5.19 16.34
N ILE A 6 11.72 -5.92 15.38
CA ILE A 6 12.02 -5.40 14.05
C ILE A 6 10.67 -5.08 13.42
N LYS A 7 10.25 -3.82 13.54
CA LYS A 7 9.12 -3.31 12.76
C LYS A 7 9.48 -3.48 11.29
N GLU A 8 8.93 -4.47 10.64
CA GLU A 8 8.85 -4.56 9.19
C GLU A 8 8.08 -3.33 8.68
N ASN A 9 8.83 -2.29 8.36
CA ASN A 9 8.31 -1.19 7.56
C ASN A 9 8.06 -1.76 6.16
N LYS A 10 6.83 -2.11 5.90
CA LYS A 10 6.36 -2.59 4.60
C LYS A 10 6.31 -1.40 3.65
N TYR A 11 7.46 -1.09 3.03
CA TYR A 11 7.52 -0.16 1.90
C TYR A 11 7.02 -0.92 0.66
N GLU A 12 6.04 -0.37 -0.01
CA GLU A 12 5.63 -0.86 -1.32
C GLU A 12 6.46 -0.17 -2.38
N LEU A 13 7.15 -0.96 -3.21
CA LEU A 13 7.88 -0.46 -4.36
C LEU A 13 6.85 -0.16 -5.46
N ILE A 14 6.58 1.12 -5.68
CA ILE A 14 5.71 1.54 -6.78
C ILE A 14 6.57 2.09 -7.89
N LYS A 15 6.38 1.56 -9.09
CA LYS A 15 7.02 2.06 -10.28
C LYS A 15 6.24 3.28 -10.79
N PHE A 16 6.89 4.43 -10.79
CA PHE A 16 6.35 5.63 -11.39
C PHE A 16 6.76 5.67 -12.87
N GLU A 17 5.80 5.62 -13.77
CA GLU A 17 6.03 5.69 -15.21
C GLU A 17 5.30 6.90 -15.81
N ASP A 18 6.01 7.73 -16.56
CA ASP A 18 5.46 8.81 -17.36
C ASP A 18 6.21 8.88 -18.69
N GLY A 19 5.65 8.28 -19.74
CA GLY A 19 6.27 8.13 -21.03
C GLY A 19 7.59 7.36 -20.96
N ASP A 20 8.70 8.00 -21.36
CA ASP A 20 10.04 7.41 -21.37
C ASP A 20 10.71 7.41 -19.97
N PHE A 21 10.00 7.87 -18.95
CA PHE A 21 10.53 8.01 -17.60
C PHE A 21 9.95 6.93 -16.69
N SER A 22 10.82 6.16 -16.05
CA SER A 22 10.46 5.14 -15.05
C SER A 22 11.32 5.31 -13.82
N LEU A 23 10.70 5.35 -12.64
CA LEU A 23 11.37 5.43 -11.35
C LEU A 23 10.72 4.49 -10.34
N ASP A 24 11.54 3.66 -9.72
CA ASP A 24 11.11 2.83 -8.59
C ASP A 24 11.07 3.70 -7.33
N VAL A 25 9.90 3.82 -6.74
CA VAL A 25 9.64 4.68 -5.60
C VAL A 25 9.18 3.86 -4.40
N ASN A 26 9.82 4.03 -3.26
CA ASN A 26 9.36 3.45 -2.01
C ASN A 26 8.20 4.28 -1.45
N VAL A 27 7.01 3.71 -1.47
CA VAL A 27 5.83 4.34 -0.88
C VAL A 27 5.58 3.75 0.49
N SER A 28 5.37 4.59 1.48
CA SER A 28 4.86 4.18 2.79
C SER A 28 3.35 4.45 2.84
N PRO A 29 2.48 3.44 2.71
CA PRO A 29 1.03 3.63 2.71
C PRO A 29 0.51 4.19 4.03
N LYS A 30 1.23 3.94 5.14
CA LYS A 30 0.85 4.43 6.47
C LYS A 30 1.16 5.91 6.69
N GLU A 31 2.19 6.42 6.02
CA GLU A 31 2.66 7.80 6.17
C GLU A 31 2.17 8.69 5.02
N GLU A 32 1.44 8.12 4.06
CA GLU A 32 0.92 8.80 2.85
C GLU A 32 1.99 9.60 2.10
N THR A 33 3.24 9.13 2.16
CA THR A 33 4.40 9.81 1.56
C THR A 33 5.30 8.85 0.80
N VAL A 34 6.15 9.44 0.01
CA VAL A 34 7.15 8.79 -0.83
C VAL A 34 8.53 9.17 -0.32
N TRP A 35 9.43 8.21 -0.21
CA TRP A 35 10.78 8.44 0.27
C TRP A 35 11.80 8.14 -0.84
N LEU A 36 12.67 9.10 -1.13
CA LEU A 36 13.78 8.94 -2.08
C LEU A 36 15.13 9.23 -1.42
N THR A 37 16.14 8.48 -1.84
CA THR A 37 17.54 8.76 -1.52
C THR A 37 18.07 9.92 -2.36
N LEU A 38 19.20 10.51 -1.96
CA LEU A 38 19.89 11.52 -2.76
C LEU A 38 20.27 11.00 -4.15
N GLU A 39 20.60 9.72 -4.25
CA GLU A 39 20.93 9.08 -5.52
C GLU A 39 19.72 8.98 -6.45
N GLN A 40 18.60 8.53 -5.94
CA GLN A 40 17.34 8.48 -6.68
C GLN A 40 16.88 9.88 -7.13
N LEU A 41 17.02 10.90 -6.28
CA LEU A 41 16.76 12.30 -6.64
C LEU A 41 17.67 12.79 -7.77
N SER A 42 18.95 12.40 -7.73
CA SER A 42 19.94 12.74 -8.76
C SER A 42 19.53 12.14 -10.12
N LEU A 43 19.10 10.88 -10.12
CA LEU A 43 18.60 10.20 -11.33
C LEU A 43 17.27 10.82 -11.80
N LEU A 44 16.32 11.04 -10.91
CA LEU A 44 15.00 11.63 -11.20
C LEU A 44 15.12 12.95 -11.93
N PHE A 45 16.00 13.84 -11.45
CA PHE A 45 16.13 15.19 -12.01
C PHE A 45 17.27 15.34 -13.03
N GLY A 46 18.02 14.27 -13.31
CA GLY A 46 19.13 14.28 -14.25
C GLY A 46 20.21 15.32 -13.88
N ARG A 47 20.57 15.38 -12.59
CA ARG A 47 21.58 16.29 -12.04
C ARG A 47 22.47 15.58 -11.03
N ASP A 48 23.70 16.07 -10.91
CA ASP A 48 24.68 15.53 -9.95
C ASP A 48 24.17 15.61 -8.51
N LYS A 49 24.54 14.64 -7.69
CA LYS A 49 24.22 14.58 -6.25
C LYS A 49 24.62 15.87 -5.52
N SER A 50 25.73 16.52 -5.90
CA SER A 50 26.21 17.79 -5.32
C SER A 50 25.22 18.94 -5.57
N VAL A 51 24.63 19.00 -6.77
CA VAL A 51 23.65 20.01 -7.16
C VAL A 51 22.36 19.81 -6.37
N ILE A 52 21.85 18.57 -6.35
CA ILE A 52 20.64 18.21 -5.59
C ILE A 52 20.84 18.50 -4.11
N SER A 53 21.98 18.08 -3.53
CA SER A 53 22.31 18.34 -2.12
C SER A 53 22.31 19.84 -1.79
N ARG A 54 22.77 20.70 -2.72
CA ARG A 54 22.75 22.15 -2.56
C ARG A 54 21.33 22.70 -2.53
N HIS A 55 20.44 22.21 -3.41
CA HIS A 55 19.03 22.60 -3.41
C HIS A 55 18.36 22.19 -2.09
N ILE A 56 18.58 20.96 -1.62
CA ILE A 56 18.04 20.47 -0.34
C ILE A 56 18.53 21.33 0.84
N LYS A 57 19.83 21.63 0.90
CA LYS A 57 20.38 22.53 1.94
C LYS A 57 19.72 23.91 1.91
N ASN A 58 19.51 24.48 0.72
CA ASN A 58 18.85 25.78 0.59
C ASN A 58 17.40 25.74 1.06
N ILE A 59 16.64 24.66 0.77
CA ILE A 59 15.26 24.49 1.21
C ILE A 59 15.19 24.55 2.74
N PHE A 60 16.05 23.80 3.42
CA PHE A 60 16.08 23.79 4.89
C PHE A 60 16.63 25.11 5.48
N SER A 61 17.65 25.72 4.87
CA SER A 61 18.23 26.99 5.35
C SER A 61 17.30 28.18 5.20
N THR A 62 16.42 28.17 4.21
CA THR A 62 15.38 29.21 4.02
C THR A 62 14.09 28.93 4.83
N CYS A 63 14.08 27.88 5.66
CA CYS A 63 12.92 27.46 6.43
C CYS A 63 11.67 27.19 5.58
N GLU A 64 11.85 26.83 4.29
CA GLU A 64 10.76 26.41 3.42
C GLU A 64 10.13 25.09 3.90
N LEU A 65 10.98 24.18 4.40
CA LEU A 65 10.58 22.92 5.02
C LEU A 65 11.39 22.70 6.31
N GLU A 66 10.77 21.97 7.25
CA GLU A 66 11.45 21.57 8.49
C GLU A 66 12.20 20.24 8.26
N GLU A 67 13.51 20.23 8.51
CA GLU A 67 14.35 19.04 8.26
C GLU A 67 13.89 17.81 9.07
N LYS A 68 13.43 18.00 10.31
CA LYS A 68 13.03 16.90 11.19
C LYS A 68 11.82 16.09 10.67
N SER A 69 10.89 16.75 9.98
CA SER A 69 9.70 16.11 9.43
C SER A 69 9.91 15.53 8.02
N CYS A 70 10.95 16.02 7.32
CA CYS A 70 11.18 15.72 5.91
C CYS A 70 12.33 14.74 5.65
N VAL A 71 13.05 14.34 6.70
CA VAL A 71 14.24 13.48 6.58
C VAL A 71 14.13 12.29 7.50
N ALA A 72 14.40 11.11 6.95
CA ALA A 72 14.56 9.89 7.70
C ALA A 72 15.87 9.18 7.35
N PHE A 73 16.21 8.15 8.12
CA PHE A 73 17.41 7.35 7.91
C PHE A 73 17.03 5.88 7.72
N PHE A 74 17.55 5.32 6.65
CA PHE A 74 17.37 3.90 6.33
C PHE A 74 18.68 3.15 6.60
N ALA A 75 18.64 2.16 7.50
CA ALA A 75 19.79 1.32 7.77
C ALA A 75 19.93 0.25 6.66
N THR A 76 21.10 0.24 6.02
CA THR A 76 21.43 -0.76 4.99
C THR A 76 22.80 -1.37 5.23
N VAL A 77 23.01 -2.56 4.70
CA VAL A 77 24.32 -3.24 4.77
C VAL A 77 24.99 -3.11 3.40
N LEU A 78 26.06 -2.37 3.36
CA LEU A 78 26.90 -2.25 2.16
C LEU A 78 28.04 -3.29 2.21
N LYS A 79 28.16 -4.06 1.16
CA LYS A 79 29.31 -4.96 0.95
C LYS A 79 30.40 -4.19 0.24
N LYS A 80 31.50 -3.88 0.94
CA LYS A 80 32.69 -3.24 0.38
C LYS A 80 33.82 -4.26 0.29
N TYR A 81 34.52 -4.27 -0.85
CA TYR A 81 35.76 -5.03 -1.00
C TYR A 81 36.88 -4.34 -0.23
N ASP A 82 37.54 -5.07 0.66
CA ASP A 82 38.71 -4.60 1.39
C ASP A 82 39.99 -5.06 0.66
N PRO A 83 40.72 -4.12 0.02
CA PRO A 83 41.95 -4.49 -0.76
C PRO A 83 43.07 -5.06 0.10
N ARG A 84 43.06 -4.82 1.42
CA ARG A 84 44.11 -5.32 2.32
C ARG A 84 43.88 -6.78 2.71
N THR A 85 42.62 -7.20 2.83
CA THR A 85 42.28 -8.55 3.29
C THR A 85 41.78 -9.45 2.16
N GLY A 86 41.53 -8.89 0.97
CA GLY A 86 40.95 -9.62 -0.18
C GLY A 86 39.52 -10.11 0.05
N LYS A 87 38.84 -9.65 1.10
CA LYS A 87 37.51 -10.11 1.51
C LYS A 87 36.47 -9.01 1.38
N MET A 88 35.21 -9.43 1.15
CA MET A 88 34.06 -8.53 1.23
C MET A 88 33.73 -8.25 2.69
N ARG A 89 33.74 -6.97 3.07
CA ARG A 89 33.34 -6.53 4.40
C ARG A 89 31.95 -5.96 4.36
N GLU A 90 31.10 -6.41 5.25
CA GLU A 90 29.77 -5.85 5.46
C GLU A 90 29.86 -4.66 6.43
N THR A 91 29.38 -3.50 5.99
CA THR A 91 29.34 -2.29 6.82
C THR A 91 27.91 -1.80 6.89
N LYS A 92 27.37 -1.71 8.11
CA LYS A 92 26.07 -1.06 8.33
C LYS A 92 26.25 0.44 8.08
N THR A 93 25.41 0.98 7.21
CA THR A 93 25.44 2.42 6.84
C THR A 93 24.01 2.95 6.87
N ASN A 94 23.84 4.12 7.47
CA ASN A 94 22.57 4.81 7.45
C ASN A 94 22.51 5.70 6.21
N ILE A 95 21.54 5.43 5.34
CA ILE A 95 21.28 6.27 4.16
C ILE A 95 20.19 7.26 4.51
N LYS A 96 20.46 8.54 4.23
CA LYS A 96 19.51 9.63 4.39
C LYS A 96 18.48 9.57 3.26
N ILE A 97 17.19 9.61 3.61
CA ILE A 97 16.08 9.63 2.67
C ILE A 97 15.23 10.87 2.91
N PHE A 98 14.53 11.31 1.86
CA PHE A 98 13.78 12.55 1.79
C PHE A 98 12.35 12.27 1.39
N ASN A 99 11.38 12.92 2.04
CA ASN A 99 9.96 12.75 1.80
C ASN A 99 9.49 13.47 0.50
N LEU A 100 8.21 13.29 0.18
CA LEU A 100 7.57 13.89 -1.00
C LEU A 100 7.70 15.42 -1.04
N ASP A 101 7.62 16.10 0.11
CA ASP A 101 7.71 17.57 0.16
C ASP A 101 9.07 18.06 -0.35
N VAL A 102 10.17 17.41 0.06
CA VAL A 102 11.51 17.71 -0.44
C VAL A 102 11.63 17.40 -1.93
N ILE A 103 11.04 16.29 -2.40
CA ILE A 103 11.04 15.92 -3.82
C ILE A 103 10.37 17.01 -4.65
N LEU A 104 9.20 17.47 -4.24
CA LEU A 104 8.46 18.54 -4.89
C LEU A 104 9.26 19.86 -4.91
N SER A 105 9.75 20.28 -3.74
CA SER A 105 10.51 21.53 -3.62
C SER A 105 11.78 21.54 -4.47
N VAL A 106 12.51 20.43 -4.51
CA VAL A 106 13.69 20.27 -5.40
C VAL A 106 13.25 20.32 -6.87
N GLY A 107 12.16 19.63 -7.24
CA GLY A 107 11.65 19.59 -8.60
C GLY A 107 11.27 20.96 -9.16
N TYR A 108 10.74 21.84 -8.31
CA TYR A 108 10.45 23.23 -8.70
C TYR A 108 11.70 24.10 -8.83
N LYS A 109 12.76 23.82 -8.08
CA LYS A 109 13.99 24.63 -8.05
C LYS A 109 15.05 24.17 -9.04
N VAL A 110 15.05 22.89 -9.42
CA VAL A 110 16.10 22.32 -10.28
C VAL A 110 15.94 22.80 -11.72
N ASN A 111 17.06 23.31 -12.27
CA ASN A 111 17.12 23.70 -13.67
C ASN A 111 17.67 22.54 -14.52
N SER A 112 16.79 21.66 -15.00
CA SER A 112 17.11 20.54 -15.87
C SER A 112 15.93 20.22 -16.79
N ILE A 113 16.18 19.46 -17.87
CA ILE A 113 15.14 18.98 -18.78
C ILE A 113 14.13 18.13 -18.00
N MET A 114 14.62 17.23 -17.13
CA MET A 114 13.78 16.39 -16.29
C MET A 114 12.97 17.21 -15.29
N GLY A 115 13.55 18.26 -14.71
CA GLY A 115 12.82 19.21 -13.87
C GLY A 115 11.69 19.93 -14.60
N VAL A 116 11.88 20.25 -15.89
CA VAL A 116 10.78 20.80 -16.73
C VAL A 116 9.67 19.79 -16.95
N LYS A 117 10.01 18.54 -17.28
CA LYS A 117 9.02 17.44 -17.43
C LYS A 117 8.25 17.24 -16.14
N PHE A 118 8.95 17.17 -15.01
CA PHE A 118 8.35 17.03 -13.69
C PHE A 118 7.35 18.15 -13.37
N ARG A 119 7.74 19.42 -13.58
CA ARG A 119 6.83 20.56 -13.35
C ARG A 119 5.60 20.55 -14.26
N ARG A 120 5.74 20.15 -15.52
CA ARG A 120 4.60 20.01 -16.45
C ARG A 120 3.62 18.96 -15.95
N TRP A 121 4.14 17.82 -15.53
CA TRP A 121 3.35 16.75 -14.95
C TRP A 121 2.65 17.20 -13.67
N ALA A 122 3.38 17.75 -12.69
CA ALA A 122 2.81 18.23 -11.43
C ALA A 122 1.70 19.29 -11.67
N ASN A 123 1.95 20.22 -12.59
CA ASN A 123 0.95 21.23 -12.97
C ASN A 123 -0.27 20.61 -13.65
N SER A 124 -0.13 19.55 -14.43
CA SER A 124 -1.29 18.86 -15.03
C SER A 124 -2.18 18.21 -13.98
N ILE A 125 -1.57 17.55 -12.98
CA ILE A 125 -2.26 16.96 -11.83
C ILE A 125 -3.00 18.05 -11.04
N LEU A 126 -2.32 19.14 -10.71
CA LEU A 126 -2.92 20.25 -9.96
C LEU A 126 -4.09 20.89 -10.73
N LYS A 127 -3.95 21.09 -12.04
CA LYS A 127 -5.05 21.59 -12.88
C LYS A 127 -6.25 20.63 -12.90
N GLN A 128 -6.02 19.33 -13.05
CA GLN A 128 -7.09 18.34 -12.98
C GLN A 128 -7.82 18.39 -11.64
N PHE A 129 -7.08 18.50 -10.54
CA PHE A 129 -7.66 18.62 -9.22
C PHE A 129 -8.50 19.91 -9.07
N LEU A 130 -7.97 21.06 -9.50
CA LEU A 130 -8.67 22.35 -9.39
C LEU A 130 -9.92 22.43 -10.28
N ILE A 131 -9.90 21.82 -11.46
CA ILE A 131 -11.02 21.88 -12.40
C ILE A 131 -12.08 20.81 -12.06
N ASN A 132 -11.66 19.58 -11.77
CA ASN A 132 -12.56 18.44 -11.61
C ASN A 132 -12.88 18.13 -10.14
N GLY A 133 -12.20 18.78 -9.19
CA GLY A 133 -12.33 18.50 -7.74
C GLY A 133 -11.71 17.18 -7.30
N GLN A 134 -11.17 16.39 -8.24
CA GLN A 134 -10.55 15.09 -7.96
C GLN A 134 -9.51 14.72 -9.02
N VAL A 135 -8.54 13.92 -8.62
CA VAL A 135 -7.58 13.26 -9.51
C VAL A 135 -7.74 11.75 -9.35
N ILE A 136 -8.09 11.07 -10.43
CA ILE A 136 -8.30 9.62 -10.45
C ILE A 136 -7.05 8.97 -11.05
N ASN A 137 -6.39 8.14 -10.26
CA ASN A 137 -5.37 7.25 -10.79
C ASN A 137 -6.06 5.99 -11.34
N ILE A 138 -6.24 5.95 -12.66
CA ILE A 138 -6.97 4.89 -13.36
C ILE A 138 -6.34 3.52 -13.11
N GLU A 139 -5.02 3.40 -13.08
CA GLU A 139 -4.32 2.13 -12.83
C GLU A 139 -4.61 1.58 -11.42
N ARG A 140 -4.57 2.45 -10.41
CA ARG A 140 -4.96 2.07 -9.05
C ARG A 140 -6.44 1.74 -8.93
N CYS A 141 -7.30 2.45 -9.67
CA CYS A 141 -8.73 2.16 -9.70
C CYS A 141 -9.01 0.81 -10.36
N LEU A 142 -8.27 0.42 -11.41
CA LEU A 142 -8.41 -0.89 -12.05
C LEU A 142 -8.01 -2.03 -11.10
N VAL A 143 -6.87 -1.90 -10.40
CA VAL A 143 -6.45 -2.90 -9.39
C VAL A 143 -7.49 -3.00 -8.26
N HIS A 144 -8.07 -1.88 -7.82
CA HIS A 144 -9.14 -1.90 -6.82
C HIS A 144 -10.44 -2.49 -7.37
N SER A 145 -10.78 -2.26 -8.64
CA SER A 145 -11.98 -2.87 -9.25
C SER A 145 -11.86 -4.39 -9.37
N ASP A 146 -10.68 -4.91 -9.70
CA ASP A 146 -10.42 -6.35 -9.74
C ASP A 146 -10.56 -6.98 -8.35
N ASN A 147 -10.05 -6.33 -7.31
CA ASN A 147 -10.23 -6.76 -5.93
C ASN A 147 -11.71 -6.75 -5.52
N LEU A 148 -12.48 -5.72 -5.90
CA LEU A 148 -13.91 -5.63 -5.64
C LEU A 148 -14.70 -6.72 -6.38
N ILE A 149 -14.32 -7.04 -7.62
CA ILE A 149 -14.92 -8.14 -8.39
C ILE A 149 -14.65 -9.48 -7.70
N GLN A 150 -13.41 -9.73 -7.25
CA GLN A 150 -13.06 -10.94 -6.50
C GLN A 150 -13.83 -11.04 -5.17
N MET A 151 -13.92 -9.94 -4.41
CA MET A 151 -14.74 -9.89 -3.19
C MET A 151 -16.20 -10.17 -3.47
N ASN A 152 -16.77 -9.59 -4.51
CA ASN A 152 -18.17 -9.84 -4.92
C ASN A 152 -18.40 -11.31 -5.29
N ASN A 153 -17.48 -11.93 -6.01
CA ASN A 153 -17.55 -13.35 -6.36
C ASN A 153 -17.45 -14.25 -5.11
N THR A 154 -16.62 -13.87 -4.15
CA THR A 154 -16.50 -14.59 -2.87
C THR A 154 -17.79 -14.46 -2.05
N ILE A 155 -18.37 -13.28 -1.95
CA ILE A 155 -19.65 -13.03 -1.27
C ILE A 155 -20.77 -13.86 -1.91
N LYS A 156 -20.86 -13.89 -3.25
CA LYS A 156 -21.84 -14.72 -3.96
C LYS A 156 -21.67 -16.21 -3.63
N SER A 157 -20.45 -16.72 -3.59
CA SER A 157 -20.18 -18.12 -3.25
C SER A 157 -20.56 -18.44 -1.81
N ILE A 158 -20.32 -17.52 -0.87
CA ILE A 158 -20.72 -17.66 0.54
C ILE A 158 -22.24 -17.67 0.66
N ASN A 159 -22.95 -16.77 -0.01
CA ASN A 159 -24.41 -16.73 0.00
C ASN A 159 -25.02 -18.03 -0.53
N THR A 160 -24.51 -18.56 -1.65
CA THR A 160 -24.98 -19.86 -2.18
C THR A 160 -24.74 -21.00 -1.20
N ARG A 161 -23.63 -20.98 -0.47
CA ARG A 161 -23.36 -21.99 0.57
C ARG A 161 -24.31 -21.83 1.77
N LEU A 162 -24.63 -20.60 2.15
CA LEU A 162 -25.56 -20.28 3.22
C LEU A 162 -26.97 -20.80 2.88
N GLU A 163 -27.46 -20.48 1.69
CA GLU A 163 -28.78 -20.99 1.18
C GLU A 163 -28.84 -22.52 1.20
N ASN A 164 -27.75 -23.19 0.80
CA ASN A 164 -27.68 -24.65 0.85
C ASN A 164 -27.68 -25.19 2.31
N VAL A 165 -27.10 -24.49 3.26
CA VAL A 165 -27.13 -24.87 4.68
C VAL A 165 -28.51 -24.62 5.27
N GLU A 166 -29.16 -23.51 4.96
CA GLU A 166 -30.53 -23.20 5.36
C GLU A 166 -31.51 -24.26 4.84
N MET A 167 -31.43 -24.60 3.55
CA MET A 167 -32.26 -25.64 2.94
C MET A 167 -32.05 -27.00 3.62
N LYS A 168 -30.82 -27.37 3.99
CA LYS A 168 -30.55 -28.61 4.74
C LYS A 168 -31.09 -28.54 6.16
N LEU A 169 -31.05 -27.41 6.81
CA LEU A 169 -31.57 -27.20 8.16
C LEU A 169 -33.10 -27.33 8.15
N ASP A 170 -33.77 -26.71 7.17
CA ASP A 170 -35.20 -26.80 6.99
C ASP A 170 -35.64 -28.25 6.71
N ALA A 171 -34.85 -28.98 5.91
CA ALA A 171 -35.11 -30.41 5.68
C ALA A 171 -34.97 -31.24 6.95
N LEU A 172 -33.97 -30.94 7.80
CA LEU A 172 -33.80 -31.64 9.08
C LEU A 172 -34.90 -31.31 10.08
N THR A 173 -35.31 -30.04 10.17
CA THR A 173 -36.45 -29.65 11.03
C THR A 173 -37.75 -30.23 10.58
N SER A 174 -37.99 -30.38 9.27
CA SER A 174 -39.14 -31.05 8.73
C SER A 174 -39.15 -32.56 9.04
N ILE A 175 -37.96 -33.19 9.05
CA ILE A 175 -37.84 -34.62 9.43
C ILE A 175 -38.14 -34.82 10.92
N ASP A 176 -37.72 -33.93 11.81
CA ASP A 176 -38.04 -33.98 13.24
C ASP A 176 -39.52 -33.76 13.49
N TYR A 177 -40.19 -32.89 12.71
CA TYR A 177 -41.65 -32.74 12.76
C TYR A 177 -42.41 -34.05 12.41
N PHE A 178 -41.88 -34.89 11.53
CA PHE A 178 -42.45 -36.18 11.20
C PHE A 178 -42.11 -37.28 12.23
N LYS A 179 -41.01 -37.16 12.98
CA LYS A 179 -40.63 -38.09 14.05
C LYS A 179 -41.55 -38.01 15.27
N ASP A 180 -42.18 -36.86 15.50
CA ASP A 180 -43.16 -36.69 16.58
C ASP A 180 -44.51 -37.33 16.28
N LYS A 181 -44.73 -37.84 15.05
CA LYS A 181 -45.90 -38.65 14.68
C LYS A 181 -45.59 -40.14 14.87
N LEU A 182 -45.83 -40.64 16.07
CA LEU A 182 -45.70 -42.04 16.38
C LEU A 182 -46.98 -42.78 16.01
N PHE A 183 -46.83 -43.92 15.29
CA PHE A 183 -47.94 -44.89 15.11
C PHE A 183 -48.06 -45.76 16.34
N TYR A 184 -49.17 -45.67 17.00
CA TYR A 184 -49.53 -46.61 18.09
C TYR A 184 -50.65 -47.48 17.64
N ASN A 185 -50.44 -48.81 17.70
CA ASN A 185 -51.43 -49.87 17.22
C ASN A 185 -51.90 -49.65 15.78
N GLY A 186 -51.09 -49.15 14.89
CA GLY A 186 -51.44 -48.90 13.49
C GLY A 186 -52.15 -47.59 13.22
N GLU A 187 -52.46 -46.81 14.22
CA GLU A 187 -52.99 -45.43 14.09
C GLU A 187 -51.98 -44.37 14.25
N LEU A 188 -52.13 -43.27 13.51
CA LEU A 188 -51.25 -42.13 13.59
C LEU A 188 -51.45 -41.42 14.92
N PHE A 189 -50.47 -41.44 15.81
CA PHE A 189 -50.49 -40.72 17.07
C PHE A 189 -49.85 -39.35 16.88
N GLU A 190 -50.61 -38.28 16.96
CA GLU A 190 -50.08 -36.95 17.06
C GLU A 190 -49.54 -36.76 18.49
N GLY A 191 -48.21 -36.79 18.63
CA GLY A 191 -47.56 -36.58 19.92
C GLY A 191 -48.01 -35.27 20.55
N TYR A 192 -48.46 -35.32 21.76
CA TYR A 192 -48.69 -34.13 22.55
C TYR A 192 -47.39 -33.38 22.68
N SER A 193 -47.38 -32.10 22.31
CA SER A 193 -46.26 -31.22 22.58
C SER A 193 -46.00 -31.19 24.09
N PHE A 194 -44.96 -31.85 24.53
CA PHE A 194 -44.40 -31.72 25.87
C PHE A 194 -43.70 -30.39 26.06
N ILE A 195 -44.37 -29.29 25.79
CA ILE A 195 -43.84 -27.99 26.18
C ILE A 195 -45.02 -27.14 26.64
N LYS A 196 -45.31 -27.28 27.89
CA LYS A 196 -45.82 -26.17 28.73
C LYS A 196 -45.69 -26.56 30.18
N ASN A 197 -44.50 -26.26 30.73
CA ASN A 197 -44.38 -25.72 32.08
C ASN A 197 -43.14 -24.82 32.10
#